data_2a1abc9c6120f46c0a7f850a2a229e86
#
_entry.id   2a1abc9c6120f46c0a7f850a2a229e86
#
_cell.length_a   1.000
_cell.length_b   1.000
_cell.length_c   1.000
_cell.angle_alpha   90.00
_cell.angle_beta   90.00
_cell.angle_gamma   90.00
#
_symmetry.space_group_name_H-M   'P 1'
#
loop_
_entity.id
_entity.type
_entity.pdbx_description
1 polymer ?
#
loop_
_entity_poly.entity_id
_entity_poly.type
_entity_poly.pdbx_seq_one_letter_code
_entity_poly.pdbx_strand_id
1 'polypeptide(L)'
;LYLPPSESGENPIHIRQDHDGVIMVGAGDQENESDDDSQEYADSLIERAVNYFPALSGTKALRVPVGYRPMPIDGLPVLGFSKKASNVYITLMHSGATLAPIVGSLAALEIMTGTEADCLEPYRPSRFD
;
A
#
# COMPACT_ATOMS: atom_id res chain seq x y z
N LEU A 1 9.16 2.61 10.00
CA LEU A 1 10.40 3.28 9.60
C LEU A 1 10.69 2.97 8.13
N TYR A 2 10.93 3.98 7.33
CA TYR A 2 11.40 3.85 5.95
C TYR A 2 12.92 4.05 5.92
N LEU A 3 13.61 3.08 5.39
CA LEU A 3 15.07 3.13 5.27
C LEU A 3 15.43 3.37 3.79
N PRO A 4 16.28 4.36 3.51
CA PRO A 4 16.67 4.67 2.14
C PRO A 4 17.44 3.51 1.50
N PRO A 5 17.61 3.53 0.17
CA PRO A 5 18.50 2.60 -0.52
C PRO A 5 19.88 2.61 0.11
N SER A 6 20.52 1.44 0.17
CA SER A 6 21.91 1.36 0.57
C SER A 6 22.83 2.00 -0.48
N GLU A 7 24.06 2.32 -0.12
CA GLU A 7 25.07 2.82 -1.07
C GLU A 7 25.34 1.81 -2.23
N SER A 8 24.99 0.54 -2.02
CA SER A 8 25.04 -0.52 -3.02
C SER A 8 23.90 -0.48 -4.05
N GLY A 9 22.96 0.46 -3.95
CA GLY A 9 21.85 0.59 -4.90
C GLY A 9 20.70 -0.40 -4.67
N GLU A 10 20.67 -1.08 -3.54
CA GLU A 10 19.54 -1.94 -3.17
C GLU A 10 18.29 -1.11 -2.89
N ASN A 11 17.14 -1.65 -3.25
CA ASN A 11 15.84 -1.01 -3.01
C ASN A 11 15.61 -0.72 -1.52
N PRO A 12 14.91 0.38 -1.19
CA PRO A 12 14.59 0.72 0.19
C PRO A 12 13.78 -0.39 0.86
N ILE A 13 13.90 -0.49 2.19
CA ILE A 13 13.08 -1.40 2.99
C ILE A 13 12.23 -0.62 3.98
N HIS A 14 11.08 -1.19 4.34
CA HIS A 14 10.21 -0.72 5.40
C HIS A 14 10.31 -1.65 6.59
N ILE A 15 10.46 -1.10 7.78
CA ILE A 15 10.44 -1.87 9.03
C ILE A 15 9.36 -1.31 9.95
N ARG A 16 8.49 -2.17 10.45
CA ARG A 16 7.44 -1.85 11.41
C ARG A 16 7.37 -2.93 12.48
N GLN A 17 7.18 -2.51 13.72
CA GLN A 17 6.82 -3.41 14.81
C GLN A 17 5.34 -3.26 15.11
N ASP A 18 4.63 -4.37 15.18
CA ASP A 18 3.23 -4.41 15.58
C ASP A 18 3.12 -4.52 17.12
N HIS A 19 1.92 -4.33 17.66
CA HIS A 19 1.65 -4.28 19.09
C HIS A 19 1.94 -5.59 19.85
N ASP A 20 1.97 -6.72 19.13
CA ASP A 20 2.30 -8.05 19.63
C ASP A 20 3.80 -8.36 19.58
N GLY A 21 4.61 -7.39 19.15
CA GLY A 21 6.05 -7.53 19.04
C GLY A 21 6.55 -8.14 17.74
N VAL A 22 5.67 -8.54 16.85
CA VAL A 22 6.04 -9.02 15.50
C VAL A 22 6.66 -7.88 14.70
N ILE A 23 7.83 -8.15 14.10
CA ILE A 23 8.51 -7.19 13.23
C ILE A 23 8.22 -7.55 11.78
N MET A 24 7.60 -6.63 11.06
CA MET A 24 7.38 -6.72 9.64
C MET A 24 8.51 -6.01 8.90
N VAL A 25 9.13 -6.71 7.96
CA VAL A 25 10.10 -6.15 7.03
C VAL A 25 9.52 -6.32 5.62
N GLY A 26 9.55 -5.28 4.83
CA GLY A 26 9.02 -5.31 3.46
C GLY A 26 9.93 -4.55 2.51
N ALA A 27 9.98 -4.97 1.25
CA ALA A 27 10.62 -4.20 0.19
C ALA A 27 9.86 -2.89 -0.04
N GLY A 28 10.62 -1.80 -0.20
CA GLY A 28 10.06 -0.47 -0.44
C GLY A 28 9.78 -0.19 -1.91
N ASP A 29 10.11 -1.12 -2.79
CA ASP A 29 9.84 -1.02 -4.22
C ASP A 29 8.35 -1.28 -4.48
N GLN A 30 7.68 -0.26 -5.03
CA GLN A 30 6.26 -0.34 -5.36
C GLN A 30 6.02 -0.77 -6.81
N GLU A 31 7.06 -0.76 -7.63
CA GLU A 31 7.03 -1.13 -9.05
C GLU A 31 7.56 -2.55 -9.29
N ASN A 32 7.91 -3.26 -8.22
CA ASN A 32 8.37 -4.64 -8.34
C ASN A 32 7.18 -5.56 -8.63
N GLU A 33 7.15 -6.08 -9.83
CA GLU A 33 6.15 -7.06 -10.29
C GLU A 33 6.53 -8.50 -9.91
N SER A 34 7.55 -8.69 -9.07
CA SER A 34 7.94 -10.02 -8.61
C SER A 34 6.86 -10.61 -7.70
N ASP A 35 6.48 -11.81 -8.00
CA ASP A 35 5.59 -12.66 -7.18
C ASP A 35 6.38 -13.67 -6.33
N ASP A 36 7.69 -13.42 -6.14
CA ASP A 36 8.56 -14.27 -5.33
C ASP A 36 8.13 -14.23 -3.86
N ASP A 37 7.46 -15.29 -3.43
CA ASP A 37 7.06 -15.54 -2.04
C ASP A 37 7.92 -16.62 -1.37
N SER A 38 9.11 -16.88 -1.90
CA SER A 38 10.04 -17.89 -1.39
C SER A 38 10.56 -17.52 0.00
N GLN A 39 10.96 -18.55 0.76
CA GLN A 39 11.61 -18.38 2.05
C GLN A 39 12.96 -17.67 1.87
N GLU A 40 13.66 -17.96 0.79
CA GLU A 40 14.95 -17.36 0.44
C GLU A 40 14.83 -15.85 0.26
N TYR A 41 13.79 -15.39 -0.44
CA TYR A 41 13.51 -13.97 -0.61
C TYR A 41 13.16 -13.32 0.74
N ALA A 42 12.30 -13.94 1.54
CA ALA A 42 11.93 -13.43 2.85
C ALA A 42 13.14 -13.32 3.79
N ASP A 43 14.01 -14.34 3.82
CA ASP A 43 15.22 -14.32 4.63
C ASP A 43 16.20 -13.24 4.15
N SER A 44 16.30 -12.98 2.85
CA SER A 44 17.13 -11.90 2.30
C SER A 44 16.68 -10.50 2.78
N LEU A 45 15.37 -10.28 2.94
CA LEU A 45 14.86 -9.03 3.51
C LEU A 45 15.27 -8.86 4.97
N ILE A 46 15.27 -9.94 5.75
CA ILE A 46 15.77 -9.92 7.14
C ILE A 46 17.26 -9.60 7.17
N GLU A 47 18.08 -10.22 6.32
CA GLU A 47 19.51 -9.94 6.24
C GLU A 47 19.79 -8.46 5.92
N ARG A 48 19.03 -7.87 5.02
CA ARG A 48 19.13 -6.42 4.74
C ARG A 48 18.73 -5.58 5.96
N ALA A 49 17.69 -5.98 6.70
CA ALA A 49 17.24 -5.28 7.88
C ALA A 49 18.28 -5.34 9.03
N VAL A 50 19.07 -6.42 9.14
CA VAL A 50 20.14 -6.57 10.14
C VAL A 50 21.18 -5.45 10.04
N ASN A 51 21.47 -4.93 8.87
CA ASN A 51 22.39 -3.80 8.69
C ASN A 51 21.96 -2.55 9.48
N TYR A 52 20.66 -2.37 9.70
CA TYR A 52 20.10 -1.25 10.46
C TYR A 52 19.68 -1.65 11.88
N PHE A 53 19.32 -2.91 12.07
CA PHE A 53 18.86 -3.47 13.34
C PHE A 53 19.56 -4.78 13.64
N PRO A 54 20.81 -4.73 14.18
CA PRO A 54 21.61 -5.92 14.45
C PRO A 54 20.93 -6.95 15.37
N ALA A 55 19.94 -6.52 16.16
CA ALA A 55 19.14 -7.40 17.02
C ALA A 55 18.33 -8.45 16.23
N LEU A 56 18.12 -8.26 14.95
CA LEU A 56 17.46 -9.23 14.07
C LEU A 56 18.40 -10.35 13.60
N SER A 57 19.69 -10.27 13.91
CA SER A 57 20.67 -11.27 13.49
C SER A 57 20.29 -12.66 13.99
N GLY A 58 20.33 -13.64 13.10
CA GLY A 58 19.99 -15.03 13.40
C GLY A 58 18.50 -15.33 13.48
N THR A 59 17.63 -14.35 13.28
CA THR A 59 16.19 -14.60 13.12
C THR A 59 15.88 -15.09 11.71
N LYS A 60 14.78 -15.82 11.57
CA LYS A 60 14.25 -16.22 10.27
C LYS A 60 12.90 -15.60 10.04
N ALA A 61 12.61 -15.27 8.79
CA ALA A 61 11.30 -14.78 8.43
C ALA A 61 10.22 -15.84 8.68
N LEU A 62 9.10 -15.42 9.25
CA LEU A 62 7.86 -16.16 9.10
C LEU A 62 7.39 -15.97 7.66
N ARG A 63 6.67 -16.95 7.12
CA ARG A 63 6.19 -16.90 5.75
C ARG A 63 5.46 -15.58 5.46
N VAL A 64 5.83 -14.95 4.37
CA VAL A 64 5.23 -13.70 3.91
C VAL A 64 4.53 -13.96 2.58
N PRO A 65 3.19 -13.87 2.52
CA PRO A 65 2.50 -13.90 1.25
C PRO A 65 2.75 -12.61 0.47
N VAL A 66 2.87 -12.72 -0.84
CA VAL A 66 2.88 -11.54 -1.72
C VAL A 66 1.49 -10.91 -1.74
N GLY A 67 1.42 -9.61 -1.51
CA GLY A 67 0.20 -8.84 -1.60
C GLY A 67 0.27 -7.88 -2.79
N TYR A 68 -0.75 -7.91 -3.65
CA TYR A 68 -0.88 -6.98 -4.77
C TYR A 68 -1.60 -5.71 -4.30
N ARG A 69 -0.99 -4.56 -4.55
CA ARG A 69 -1.61 -3.27 -4.27
C ARG A 69 -2.34 -2.75 -5.50
N PRO A 70 -3.57 -2.28 -5.36
CA PRO A 70 -4.25 -1.61 -6.45
C PRO A 70 -3.57 -0.26 -6.71
N MET A 71 -3.10 -0.06 -7.93
CA MET A 71 -2.48 1.18 -8.38
C MET A 71 -3.29 1.73 -9.56
N PRO A 72 -4.02 2.84 -9.39
CA PRO A 72 -4.61 3.53 -10.54
C PRO A 72 -3.53 3.94 -11.54
N ILE A 73 -3.83 3.88 -12.83
CA ILE A 73 -2.84 4.09 -13.90
C ILE A 73 -2.17 5.47 -13.87
N ASP A 74 -2.86 6.46 -13.30
CA ASP A 74 -2.36 7.83 -13.13
C ASP A 74 -1.78 8.08 -11.71
N GLY A 75 -1.76 7.06 -10.85
CA GLY A 75 -1.29 7.15 -9.48
C GLY A 75 -2.23 7.87 -8.50
N LEU A 76 -3.33 8.46 -8.99
CA LEU A 76 -4.27 9.20 -8.15
C LEU A 76 -5.44 8.32 -7.69
N PRO A 77 -6.03 8.58 -6.51
CA PRO A 77 -7.24 7.88 -6.06
C PRO A 77 -8.37 7.93 -7.10
N VAL A 78 -9.21 6.89 -7.12
CA VAL A 78 -10.44 6.83 -7.92
C VAL A 78 -11.63 6.73 -6.97
N LEU A 79 -12.42 7.80 -6.90
CA LEU A 79 -13.47 7.96 -5.90
C LEU A 79 -14.77 8.46 -6.54
N GLY A 80 -15.86 7.72 -6.35
CA GLY A 80 -17.17 8.14 -6.85
C GLY A 80 -18.01 7.02 -7.44
N PHE A 81 -19.22 7.36 -7.84
CA PHE A 81 -20.13 6.42 -8.48
C PHE A 81 -19.64 6.06 -9.90
N SER A 82 -19.80 4.79 -10.25
CA SER A 82 -19.54 4.31 -11.59
C SER A 82 -20.62 4.82 -12.56
N LYS A 83 -20.23 5.37 -13.70
CA LYS A 83 -21.20 5.72 -14.78
C LYS A 83 -21.81 4.48 -15.44
N LYS A 84 -21.11 3.35 -15.40
CA LYS A 84 -21.58 2.10 -16.01
C LYS A 84 -22.52 1.29 -15.11
N ALA A 85 -22.45 1.54 -13.80
CA ALA A 85 -23.26 0.83 -12.79
C ALA A 85 -23.61 1.83 -11.67
N SER A 86 -24.76 2.43 -11.73
CA SER A 86 -25.19 3.52 -10.83
C SER A 86 -25.27 3.14 -9.35
N ASN A 87 -25.33 1.85 -9.04
CA ASN A 87 -25.34 1.31 -7.68
C ASN A 87 -23.94 0.90 -7.17
N VAL A 88 -22.88 1.20 -7.92
CA VAL A 88 -21.50 0.87 -7.55
C VAL A 88 -20.75 2.17 -7.27
N TYR A 89 -20.30 2.30 -6.03
CA TYR A 89 -19.37 3.36 -5.63
C TYR A 89 -17.94 2.79 -5.60
N ILE A 90 -17.01 3.46 -6.27
CA ILE A 90 -15.61 3.04 -6.40
C ILE A 90 -14.77 3.78 -5.37
N THR A 91 -13.96 3.03 -4.62
CA THR A 91 -12.91 3.56 -3.75
C THR A 91 -11.62 2.78 -4.02
N LEU A 92 -10.84 3.25 -4.97
CA LEU A 92 -9.60 2.60 -5.38
C LEU A 92 -8.44 3.58 -5.21
N MET A 93 -7.38 3.18 -4.48
CA MET A 93 -6.25 4.06 -4.24
C MET A 93 -5.03 3.32 -3.74
N HIS A 94 -3.86 3.86 -4.07
CA HIS A 94 -2.67 3.59 -3.28
C HIS A 94 -2.81 4.25 -1.88
N SER A 95 -2.09 3.75 -0.89
CA SER A 95 -2.11 4.29 0.48
C SER A 95 -3.50 4.27 1.16
N GLY A 96 -4.33 3.28 0.83
CA GLY A 96 -5.69 3.15 1.33
C GLY A 96 -5.80 3.19 2.86
N ALA A 97 -4.85 2.57 3.58
CA ALA A 97 -4.84 2.61 5.05
C ALA A 97 -4.67 4.05 5.60
N THR A 98 -3.81 4.85 4.97
CA THR A 98 -3.58 6.24 5.37
C THR A 98 -4.76 7.14 5.03
N LEU A 99 -5.38 6.92 3.88
CA LEU A 99 -6.47 7.75 3.36
C LEU A 99 -7.85 7.29 3.86
N ALA A 100 -7.96 6.10 4.44
CA ALA A 100 -9.24 5.52 4.86
C ALA A 100 -10.15 6.45 5.67
N PRO A 101 -9.66 7.22 6.67
CA PRO A 101 -10.52 8.09 7.45
C PRO A 101 -11.23 9.16 6.62
N ILE A 102 -10.47 9.87 5.77
CA ILE A 102 -11.04 10.95 4.96
C ILE A 102 -11.88 10.40 3.82
N VAL A 103 -11.39 9.37 3.14
CA VAL A 103 -12.12 8.75 2.02
C VAL A 103 -13.40 8.08 2.50
N GLY A 104 -13.35 7.38 3.64
CA GLY A 104 -14.54 6.76 4.22
C GLY A 104 -15.62 7.79 4.57
N SER A 105 -15.22 8.92 5.14
CA SER A 105 -16.16 10.01 5.48
C SER A 105 -16.79 10.63 4.24
N LEU A 106 -15.98 10.92 3.21
CA LEU A 106 -16.48 11.52 1.96
C LEU A 106 -17.36 10.54 1.17
N ALA A 107 -16.94 9.28 1.07
CA ALA A 107 -17.75 8.25 0.42
C ALA A 107 -19.09 8.04 1.12
N ALA A 108 -19.10 7.99 2.45
CA ALA A 108 -20.34 7.88 3.21
C ALA A 108 -21.26 9.08 2.98
N LEU A 109 -20.71 10.30 2.97
CA LEU A 109 -21.47 11.50 2.66
C LEU A 109 -22.14 11.40 1.29
N GLU A 110 -21.38 11.09 0.24
CA GLU A 110 -21.91 10.99 -1.12
C GLU A 110 -22.95 9.88 -1.28
N ILE A 111 -22.67 8.70 -0.70
CA ILE A 111 -23.60 7.57 -0.78
C ILE A 111 -24.93 7.88 -0.07
N MET A 112 -24.86 8.52 1.10
CA MET A 112 -26.05 8.79 1.90
C MET A 112 -26.87 9.98 1.41
N THR A 113 -26.22 10.99 0.84
CA THR A 113 -26.89 12.23 0.45
C THR A 113 -27.16 12.32 -1.05
N GLY A 114 -26.48 11.55 -1.87
CA GLY A 114 -26.46 11.68 -3.32
C GLY A 114 -25.80 12.97 -3.82
N THR A 115 -25.09 13.69 -2.95
CA THR A 115 -24.44 14.96 -3.28
C THR A 115 -22.95 14.71 -3.48
N GLU A 116 -22.43 15.07 -4.65
CA GLU A 116 -21.00 14.98 -4.95
C GLU A 116 -20.19 16.02 -4.17
N ALA A 117 -19.08 15.61 -3.58
CA ALA A 117 -18.15 16.48 -2.88
C ALA A 117 -17.18 17.12 -3.89
N ASP A 118 -17.15 18.44 -3.97
CA ASP A 118 -16.32 19.20 -4.92
C ASP A 118 -14.82 18.85 -4.82
N CYS A 119 -14.33 18.56 -3.63
CA CYS A 119 -12.94 18.20 -3.40
C CYS A 119 -12.54 16.85 -4.03
N LEU A 120 -13.52 16.03 -4.44
CA LEU A 120 -13.28 14.75 -5.10
C LEU A 120 -13.32 14.87 -6.64
N GLU A 121 -13.59 16.04 -7.20
CA GLU A 121 -13.68 16.25 -8.64
C GLU A 121 -12.45 15.72 -9.40
N PRO A 122 -11.18 15.99 -9.00
CA PRO A 122 -10.00 15.46 -9.68
C PRO A 122 -9.86 13.93 -9.62
N TYR A 123 -10.60 13.27 -8.73
CA TYR A 123 -10.50 11.84 -8.45
C TYR A 123 -11.66 11.02 -8.98
N ARG A 124 -12.54 11.62 -9.77
CA ARG A 124 -13.72 10.94 -10.32
C ARG A 124 -13.35 9.80 -11.25
N PRO A 125 -14.10 8.68 -11.25
CA PRO A 125 -13.90 7.60 -12.22
C PRO A 125 -14.04 8.06 -13.66
N SER A 126 -14.83 9.09 -13.89
CA SER A 126 -15.08 9.68 -15.23
C SER A 126 -13.84 10.23 -15.94
N ARG A 127 -12.74 10.45 -15.24
CA ARG A 127 -11.48 10.89 -15.85
C ARG A 127 -10.82 9.83 -16.72
N PHE A 128 -11.31 8.60 -16.68
CA PHE A 128 -10.85 7.49 -17.53
C PHE A 128 -11.81 7.12 -18.66
N ASP A 129 -12.90 7.88 -18.83
CA ASP A 129 -13.90 7.65 -19.89
C ASP A 129 -13.47 8.23 -21.24
#